data_9e801e525d7d0c4d282c999230780b02
#
_entry.id   9e801e525d7d0c4d282c999230780b02
#
_cell.length_a   1.000
_cell.length_b   1.000
_cell.length_c   1.000
_cell.angle_alpha   90.00
_cell.angle_beta   90.00
_cell.angle_gamma   90.00
#
_symmetry.space_group_name_H-M   'P 1'
#
loop_
_entity.id
_entity.type
_entity.pdbx_description
1 polymer ?
#
loop_
_entity_poly.entity_id
_entity_poly.type
_entity_poly.pdbx_seq_one_letter_code
_entity_poly.pdbx_strand_id
1 'polypeptide(L)'
;QVRQLRRDASAFGLRMGSYGDPAAVPWQVWQGLIDALQPTTSVGYTHQWRETWLDGAHASWLRTHVMASVDSVEEAEIARSRGWRFFLAIPANLAAVYADTFATVVECPATISDRTCYECGACDGAARGARKASVFLAEHGGRSSGKAKRVAALAVIQ
;
A
#
# COMPACT_ATOMS: atom_id res chain seq x y z
N GLN A 1 29.07 -1.40 5.13
CA GLN A 1 28.08 -2.12 4.32
C GLN A 1 27.08 -1.15 3.63
N VAL A 2 26.47 -0.20 4.34
CA VAL A 2 25.53 0.78 3.73
C VAL A 2 26.19 1.63 2.63
N ARG A 3 27.44 2.05 2.82
CA ARG A 3 28.20 2.79 1.80
C ARG A 3 28.50 1.95 0.56
N GLN A 4 28.67 0.64 0.72
CA GLN A 4 28.90 -0.28 -0.39
C GLN A 4 27.66 -0.43 -1.24
N LEU A 5 26.48 -0.63 -0.61
CA LEU A 5 25.19 -0.68 -1.32
C LEU A 5 24.93 0.55 -2.18
N ARG A 6 25.34 1.74 -1.73
CA ARG A 6 25.22 2.97 -2.53
C ARG A 6 26.11 2.99 -3.77
N ARG A 7 27.26 2.31 -3.75
CA ARG A 7 28.18 2.28 -4.89
C ARG A 7 27.75 1.33 -5.99
N ASP A 8 27.08 0.24 -5.60
CA ASP A 8 26.75 -0.85 -6.51
C ASP A 8 25.34 -0.72 -7.10
N ALA A 9 24.48 0.15 -6.55
CA ALA A 9 23.12 0.34 -7.01
C ALA A 9 22.95 1.73 -7.65
N SER A 10 22.90 1.78 -8.96
CA SER A 10 22.51 2.99 -9.69
C SER A 10 21.09 3.47 -9.36
N ALA A 11 20.23 2.54 -8.90
CA ALA A 11 18.90 2.80 -8.39
C ALA A 11 18.36 1.54 -7.69
N PHE A 12 17.74 1.67 -6.51
CA PHE A 12 17.10 0.55 -5.83
C PHE A 12 15.82 1.02 -5.10
N GLY A 13 14.89 0.07 -4.90
CA GLY A 13 13.67 0.29 -4.15
C GLY A 13 13.76 -0.29 -2.74
N LEU A 14 13.20 0.43 -1.78
CA LEU A 14 13.01 -0.05 -0.41
C LEU A 14 11.59 -0.57 -0.25
N ARG A 15 11.44 -1.85 0.11
CA ARG A 15 10.16 -2.40 0.55
C ARG A 15 10.13 -2.49 2.07
N MET A 16 9.32 -1.63 2.69
CA MET A 16 9.10 -1.63 4.12
C MET A 16 8.10 -2.74 4.49
N GLY A 17 8.43 -3.54 5.52
CA GLY A 17 7.53 -4.58 6.00
C GLY A 17 7.48 -5.83 5.11
N SER A 18 8.57 -6.21 4.44
CA SER A 18 8.66 -7.50 3.74
C SER A 18 8.52 -8.69 4.68
N TYR A 19 8.95 -8.54 5.92
CA TYR A 19 8.77 -9.48 7.02
C TYR A 19 8.13 -8.74 8.19
N GLY A 20 6.82 -8.84 8.31
CA GLY A 20 6.04 -8.15 9.34
C GLY A 20 5.49 -6.80 8.89
N ASP A 21 4.81 -6.12 9.81
CA ASP A 21 4.16 -4.84 9.53
C ASP A 21 5.13 -3.67 9.78
N PRO A 22 5.25 -2.71 8.87
CA PRO A 22 6.15 -1.56 9.04
C PRO A 22 5.80 -0.69 10.26
N ALA A 23 4.55 -0.69 10.73
CA ALA A 23 4.17 0.04 11.93
C ALA A 23 4.72 -0.56 13.23
N ALA A 24 5.14 -1.83 13.21
CA ALA A 24 5.80 -2.46 14.35
C ALA A 24 7.22 -1.93 14.61
N VAL A 25 7.78 -1.15 13.69
CA VAL A 25 9.11 -0.56 13.79
C VAL A 25 8.98 0.94 14.01
N PRO A 26 9.66 1.55 14.99
CA PRO A 26 9.65 2.99 15.20
C PRO A 26 10.00 3.75 13.92
N TRP A 27 9.23 4.77 13.60
CA TRP A 27 9.40 5.52 12.35
C TRP A 27 10.81 6.13 12.18
N GLN A 28 11.49 6.45 13.28
CA GLN A 28 12.85 6.97 13.27
C GLN A 28 13.86 5.98 12.67
N VAL A 29 13.61 4.68 12.86
CA VAL A 29 14.46 3.62 12.26
C VAL A 29 14.28 3.62 10.74
N TRP A 30 13.04 3.69 10.27
CA TRP A 30 12.75 3.80 8.85
C TRP A 30 13.31 5.07 8.23
N GLN A 31 13.16 6.21 8.92
CA GLN A 31 13.73 7.48 8.46
C GLN A 31 15.26 7.38 8.35
N GLY A 32 15.92 6.83 9.35
CA GLY A 32 17.37 6.62 9.31
C GLY A 32 17.82 5.71 8.17
N LEU A 33 17.03 4.68 7.83
CA LEU A 33 17.31 3.83 6.66
C LEU A 33 17.11 4.58 5.34
N ILE A 34 16.04 5.35 5.20
CA ILE A 34 15.78 6.16 4.00
C ILE A 34 16.89 7.17 3.81
N ASP A 35 17.30 7.88 4.87
CA ASP A 35 18.36 8.88 4.82
C ASP A 35 19.72 8.26 4.48
N ALA A 36 19.99 7.07 5.03
CA ALA A 36 21.24 6.37 4.78
C ALA A 36 21.30 5.76 3.37
N LEU A 37 20.22 5.16 2.89
CA LEU A 37 20.18 4.41 1.64
C LEU A 37 19.78 5.25 0.44
N GLN A 38 19.00 6.32 0.65
CA GLN A 38 18.49 7.18 -0.43
C GLN A 38 17.77 6.38 -1.53
N PRO A 39 16.77 5.54 -1.21
CA PRO A 39 16.08 4.73 -2.20
C PRO A 39 15.37 5.61 -3.22
N THR A 40 15.37 5.20 -4.47
CA THR A 40 14.63 5.90 -5.55
C THR A 40 13.13 5.79 -5.33
N THR A 41 12.70 4.68 -4.76
CA THR A 41 11.30 4.37 -4.45
C THR A 41 11.24 3.63 -3.13
N SER A 42 10.27 3.97 -2.28
CA SER A 42 9.91 3.19 -1.11
C SER A 42 8.45 2.81 -1.19
N VAL A 43 8.13 1.58 -0.83
CA VAL A 43 6.75 1.06 -0.81
C VAL A 43 6.52 0.24 0.45
N GLY A 44 5.30 0.23 0.95
CA GLY A 44 4.95 -0.58 2.11
C GLY A 44 3.45 -0.55 2.38
N TYR A 45 3.00 -1.49 3.20
CA TYR A 45 1.61 -1.64 3.59
C TYR A 45 1.52 -1.94 5.07
N THR A 46 0.55 -1.33 5.76
CA THR A 46 0.29 -1.60 7.17
C THR A 46 -1.16 -2.01 7.39
N HIS A 47 -1.41 -3.05 8.18
CA HIS A 47 -2.73 -3.38 8.72
C HIS A 47 -3.01 -2.67 10.04
N GLN A 48 -1.98 -2.08 10.66
CA GLN A 48 -2.08 -1.38 11.95
C GLN A 48 -2.67 0.03 11.81
N TRP A 49 -3.00 0.48 10.59
CA TRP A 49 -3.58 1.80 10.33
C TRP A 49 -4.87 2.08 11.13
N ARG A 50 -5.54 1.04 11.58
CA ARG A 50 -6.79 1.10 12.36
C ARG A 50 -6.56 1.14 13.87
N GLU A 51 -5.38 0.80 14.33
CA GLU A 51 -5.06 0.65 15.74
C GLU A 51 -4.98 2.00 16.45
N THR A 52 -5.52 2.05 17.68
CA THR A 52 -5.59 3.28 18.46
C THR A 52 -4.24 3.72 19.03
N TRP A 53 -3.30 2.78 19.19
CA TRP A 53 -1.95 3.09 19.63
C TRP A 53 -1.09 3.76 18.53
N LEU A 54 -1.52 3.64 17.28
CA LEU A 54 -0.83 4.25 16.15
C LEU A 54 -1.33 5.68 15.94
N ASP A 55 -0.78 6.60 16.68
CA ASP A 55 -1.15 8.02 16.67
C ASP A 55 0.01 8.98 16.45
N GLY A 56 -0.27 10.26 16.47
CA GLY A 56 0.71 11.34 16.48
C GLY A 56 1.73 11.27 15.34
N ALA A 57 3.00 11.43 15.71
CA ALA A 57 4.10 11.51 14.75
C ALA A 57 4.31 10.19 13.98
N HIS A 58 4.11 9.03 14.64
CA HIS A 58 4.28 7.74 14.01
C HIS A 58 3.24 7.49 12.92
N ALA A 59 1.96 7.70 13.23
CA ALA A 59 0.89 7.59 12.23
C ALA A 59 1.08 8.58 11.08
N SER A 60 1.46 9.81 11.39
CA SER A 60 1.70 10.85 10.39
C SER A 60 2.83 10.46 9.45
N TRP A 61 3.94 9.98 9.99
CA TRP A 61 5.07 9.53 9.19
C TRP A 61 4.70 8.34 8.31
N LEU A 62 4.02 7.33 8.87
CA LEU A 62 3.59 6.15 8.11
C LEU A 62 2.65 6.52 6.97
N ARG A 63 1.65 7.38 7.18
CA ARG A 63 0.76 7.85 6.10
C ARG A 63 1.50 8.44 4.92
N THR A 64 2.65 9.05 5.14
CA THR A 64 3.44 9.63 4.05
C THR A 64 4.31 8.61 3.31
N HIS A 65 4.55 7.42 3.87
CA HIS A 65 5.52 6.48 3.34
C HIS A 65 4.94 5.10 2.99
N VAL A 66 3.81 4.71 3.57
CA VAL A 66 3.15 3.43 3.32
C VAL A 66 1.66 3.59 3.11
N MET A 67 1.01 2.56 2.59
CA MET A 67 -0.44 2.54 2.39
C MET A 67 -1.13 1.74 3.49
N ALA A 68 -2.38 2.08 3.80
CA ALA A 68 -3.25 1.22 4.57
C ALA A 68 -3.57 -0.04 3.76
N SER A 69 -3.29 -1.22 4.31
CA SER A 69 -3.80 -2.47 3.77
C SER A 69 -5.23 -2.66 4.26
N VAL A 70 -6.18 -2.70 3.35
CA VAL A 70 -7.60 -2.82 3.68
C VAL A 70 -8.17 -4.08 3.04
N ASP A 71 -9.14 -4.67 3.73
CA ASP A 71 -9.75 -5.94 3.34
C ASP A 71 -11.19 -5.78 2.81
N SER A 72 -11.74 -4.55 2.84
CA SER A 72 -13.09 -4.25 2.31
C SER A 72 -13.21 -2.79 1.85
N VAL A 73 -14.33 -2.48 1.18
CA VAL A 73 -14.69 -1.12 0.76
C VAL A 73 -14.93 -0.22 1.96
N GLU A 74 -15.62 -0.72 2.97
CA GLU A 74 -15.90 0.00 4.20
C GLU A 74 -14.61 0.39 4.91
N GLU A 75 -13.65 -0.53 4.99
CA GLU A 75 -12.32 -0.23 5.52
C GLU A 75 -11.57 0.80 4.66
N ALA A 76 -11.70 0.73 3.34
CA ALA A 76 -11.10 1.70 2.42
C ALA A 76 -11.64 3.11 2.67
N GLU A 77 -12.94 3.26 2.90
CA GLU A 77 -13.57 4.54 3.22
C GLU A 77 -13.12 5.06 4.59
N ILE A 78 -13.04 4.20 5.60
CA ILE A 78 -12.52 4.56 6.92
C ILE A 78 -11.06 4.99 6.83
N ALA A 79 -10.21 4.24 6.12
CA ALA A 79 -8.81 4.59 5.91
C ALA A 79 -8.68 5.97 5.24
N ARG A 80 -9.47 6.21 4.20
CA ARG A 80 -9.50 7.49 3.49
C ARG A 80 -9.93 8.65 4.39
N SER A 81 -10.98 8.47 5.19
CA SER A 81 -11.45 9.48 6.14
C SER A 81 -10.40 9.84 7.19
N ARG A 82 -9.49 8.91 7.51
CA ARG A 82 -8.34 9.11 8.39
C ARG A 82 -7.10 9.65 7.68
N GLY A 83 -7.20 10.03 6.41
CA GLY A 83 -6.11 10.57 5.61
C GLY A 83 -5.11 9.54 5.07
N TRP A 84 -5.46 8.26 5.05
CA TRP A 84 -4.64 7.22 4.45
C TRP A 84 -4.97 7.04 2.96
N ARG A 85 -3.94 6.81 2.15
CA ARG A 85 -4.10 6.09 0.90
C ARG A 85 -4.14 4.60 1.22
N PHE A 86 -4.89 3.84 0.46
CA PHE A 86 -5.08 2.43 0.73
C PHE A 86 -4.71 1.53 -0.44
N PHE A 87 -4.43 0.28 -0.11
CA PHE A 87 -4.27 -0.83 -1.03
C PHE A 87 -5.33 -1.89 -0.70
N LEU A 88 -6.15 -2.24 -1.68
CA LEU A 88 -7.25 -3.18 -1.55
C LEU A 88 -7.07 -4.35 -2.52
N ALA A 89 -7.02 -5.59 -2.01
CA ALA A 89 -7.10 -6.78 -2.84
C ALA A 89 -8.57 -7.19 -3.04
N ILE A 90 -8.98 -7.35 -4.29
CA ILE A 90 -10.36 -7.68 -4.67
C ILE A 90 -10.42 -8.90 -5.58
N PRO A 91 -11.53 -9.66 -5.58
CA PRO A 91 -11.78 -10.68 -6.58
C PRO A 91 -11.75 -10.11 -8.01
N ALA A 92 -11.13 -10.84 -8.94
CA ALA A 92 -10.95 -10.36 -10.32
C ALA A 92 -12.27 -9.99 -11.02
N ASN A 93 -13.36 -10.70 -10.72
CA ASN A 93 -14.68 -10.43 -11.30
C ASN A 93 -15.33 -9.12 -10.82
N LEU A 94 -14.77 -8.48 -9.78
CA LEU A 94 -15.27 -7.21 -9.26
C LEU A 94 -14.43 -6.00 -9.70
N ALA A 95 -13.32 -6.23 -10.41
CA ALA A 95 -12.37 -5.17 -10.79
C ALA A 95 -13.03 -4.02 -11.56
N ALA A 96 -13.90 -4.33 -12.55
CA ALA A 96 -14.59 -3.33 -13.33
C ALA A 96 -15.54 -2.47 -12.48
N VAL A 97 -16.28 -3.10 -11.55
CA VAL A 97 -17.20 -2.40 -10.66
C VAL A 97 -16.45 -1.42 -9.75
N TYR A 98 -15.29 -1.84 -9.24
CA TYR A 98 -14.49 -1.00 -8.36
C TYR A 98 -13.81 0.16 -9.11
N ALA A 99 -13.38 -0.06 -10.35
CA ALA A 99 -12.82 0.99 -11.19
C ALA A 99 -13.85 2.12 -11.45
N ASP A 100 -15.11 1.77 -11.65
CA ASP A 100 -16.19 2.74 -11.88
C ASP A 100 -16.67 3.42 -10.57
N THR A 101 -16.60 2.71 -9.45
CA THR A 101 -17.12 3.22 -8.17
C THR A 101 -16.20 4.28 -7.54
N PHE A 102 -14.91 4.18 -7.76
CA PHE A 102 -13.93 5.03 -7.09
C PHE A 102 -13.08 5.85 -8.08
N ALA A 103 -13.50 7.06 -8.39
CA ALA A 103 -12.74 7.98 -9.26
C ALA A 103 -11.30 8.28 -8.79
N THR A 104 -10.96 7.94 -7.54
CA THR A 104 -9.64 8.17 -6.92
C THR A 104 -8.86 6.88 -6.63
N VAL A 105 -9.27 5.76 -7.23
CA VAL A 105 -8.61 4.46 -7.07
C VAL A 105 -8.20 3.94 -8.44
N VAL A 106 -7.02 3.38 -8.55
CA VAL A 106 -6.50 2.82 -9.80
C VAL A 106 -6.16 1.35 -9.62
N GLU A 107 -6.31 0.57 -10.68
CA GLU A 107 -5.80 -0.80 -10.69
C GLU A 107 -4.28 -0.81 -10.59
N CYS A 108 -3.75 -1.80 -9.85
CA CYS A 108 -2.31 -1.94 -9.68
C CYS A 108 -1.61 -2.06 -11.05
N PRO A 109 -0.72 -1.13 -11.43
CA PRO A 109 -0.05 -1.20 -12.72
C PRO A 109 0.75 -2.48 -12.95
N ALA A 110 1.21 -3.15 -11.88
CA ALA A 110 1.92 -4.43 -12.01
C ALA A 110 1.02 -5.61 -12.43
N THR A 111 -0.31 -5.44 -12.42
CA THR A 111 -1.25 -6.48 -12.89
C THR A 111 -1.62 -6.33 -14.36
N ILE A 112 -1.48 -5.12 -14.88
CA ILE A 112 -1.87 -4.78 -16.25
C ILE A 112 -0.66 -4.42 -17.15
N SER A 113 0.55 -4.53 -16.60
CA SER A 113 1.81 -4.27 -17.31
C SER A 113 2.96 -5.04 -16.66
N ASP A 114 4.09 -5.12 -17.33
CA ASP A 114 5.32 -5.77 -16.82
C ASP A 114 6.08 -4.91 -15.81
N ARG A 115 5.50 -3.81 -15.32
CA ARG A 115 6.16 -2.92 -14.36
C ARG A 115 6.32 -3.60 -13.00
N THR A 116 7.51 -3.51 -12.46
CA THR A 116 7.78 -3.88 -11.07
C THR A 116 7.29 -2.79 -10.11
N CYS A 117 7.07 -3.13 -8.83
CA CYS A 117 6.73 -2.15 -7.79
C CYS A 117 7.79 -1.05 -7.66
N TYR A 118 9.05 -1.39 -7.93
CA TYR A 118 10.16 -0.48 -7.94
C TYR A 118 10.04 0.61 -9.02
N GLU A 119 9.69 0.23 -10.25
CA GLU A 119 9.49 1.17 -11.36
C GLU A 119 8.19 1.97 -11.24
N CYS A 120 7.18 1.37 -10.63
CA CYS A 120 5.87 1.96 -10.48
C CYS A 120 5.82 3.02 -9.37
N GLY A 121 6.28 2.68 -8.15
CA GLY A 121 6.27 3.55 -6.98
C GLY A 121 4.90 4.06 -6.54
N ALA A 122 3.80 3.45 -7.01
CA ALA A 122 2.46 3.95 -6.70
C ALA A 122 2.06 3.77 -5.22
N CYS A 123 2.69 2.83 -4.52
CA CYS A 123 2.35 2.46 -3.15
C CYS A 123 3.30 3.08 -2.11
N ASP A 124 3.74 4.31 -2.35
CA ASP A 124 4.68 5.07 -1.51
C ASP A 124 4.01 6.00 -0.49
N GLY A 125 2.78 5.71 -0.10
CA GLY A 125 2.02 6.59 0.79
C GLY A 125 1.70 7.94 0.14
N ALA A 126 1.68 9.02 0.93
CA ALA A 126 1.36 10.36 0.47
C ALA A 126 2.62 11.24 0.20
N ALA A 127 3.84 10.68 0.31
CA ALA A 127 5.10 11.44 0.26
C ALA A 127 5.29 12.26 -1.01
N ARG A 128 4.71 11.84 -2.13
CA ARG A 128 4.85 12.52 -3.43
C ARG A 128 3.64 13.35 -3.85
N GLY A 129 2.79 13.71 -2.91
CA GLY A 129 1.70 14.67 -3.12
C GLY A 129 0.30 14.11 -2.92
N ALA A 130 -0.60 14.97 -2.50
CA ALA A 130 -1.97 14.70 -2.09
C ALA A 130 -2.91 14.17 -3.21
N ARG A 131 -2.43 14.06 -4.44
CA ARG A 131 -3.25 13.68 -5.60
C ARG A 131 -3.04 12.25 -6.09
N LYS A 132 -2.24 11.44 -5.41
CA LYS A 132 -2.07 10.05 -5.81
C LYS A 132 -3.30 9.24 -5.46
N ALA A 133 -3.78 8.48 -6.43
CA ALA A 133 -4.87 7.54 -6.24
C ALA A 133 -4.49 6.42 -5.26
N SER A 134 -5.45 5.91 -4.53
CA SER A 134 -5.33 4.62 -3.87
C SER A 134 -5.27 3.50 -4.90
N VAL A 135 -4.87 2.30 -4.51
CA VAL A 135 -4.61 1.20 -5.44
C VAL A 135 -5.47 0.01 -5.08
N PHE A 136 -6.08 -0.61 -6.08
CA PHE A 136 -6.65 -1.94 -5.91
C PHE A 136 -5.87 -2.97 -6.73
N LEU A 137 -5.89 -4.22 -6.30
CA LEU A 137 -5.31 -5.37 -6.95
C LEU A 137 -6.41 -6.38 -7.24
N ALA A 138 -6.67 -6.67 -8.51
CA ALA A 138 -7.49 -7.82 -8.89
C ALA A 138 -6.69 -9.12 -8.65
N GLU A 139 -7.23 -10.03 -7.83
CA GLU A 139 -6.57 -11.30 -7.53
C GLU A 139 -6.41 -12.15 -8.80
N HIS A 140 -5.17 -12.55 -9.12
CA HIS A 140 -4.86 -13.42 -10.25
C HIS A 140 -4.64 -14.87 -9.79
N GLY A 141 -5.38 -15.80 -10.39
CA GLY A 141 -4.98 -17.21 -10.55
C GLY A 141 -4.67 -18.04 -9.31
N GLY A 142 -5.11 -17.65 -8.13
CA GLY A 142 -5.08 -18.48 -6.92
C GLY A 142 -6.45 -19.06 -6.61
N ARG A 143 -6.54 -20.25 -6.03
CA ARG A 143 -7.77 -20.73 -5.39
C ARG A 143 -8.31 -19.60 -4.53
N SER A 144 -9.56 -19.18 -4.79
CA SER A 144 -10.21 -18.10 -4.07
C SER A 144 -9.91 -18.20 -2.57
N SER A 145 -9.14 -17.25 -2.04
CA SER A 145 -8.90 -17.22 -0.61
C SER A 145 -10.24 -17.03 0.11
N GLY A 146 -10.35 -17.50 1.34
CA GLY A 146 -11.59 -17.32 2.11
C GLY A 146 -12.02 -15.86 2.25
N LYS A 147 -11.11 -14.89 2.01
CA LYS A 147 -11.36 -13.44 1.94
C LYS A 147 -12.17 -13.07 0.69
N ALA A 148 -11.85 -13.61 -0.48
CA ALA A 148 -12.59 -13.36 -1.72
C ALA A 148 -14.06 -13.76 -1.60
N LYS A 149 -14.36 -14.84 -0.88
CA LYS A 149 -15.73 -15.28 -0.60
C LYS A 149 -16.51 -14.32 0.31
N ARG A 150 -15.83 -13.67 1.27
CA ARG A 150 -16.46 -12.70 2.18
C ARG A 150 -16.83 -11.39 1.47
N VAL A 151 -15.94 -10.88 0.61
CA VAL A 151 -16.20 -9.65 -0.14
C VAL A 151 -17.32 -9.87 -1.17
N ALA A 152 -17.33 -11.01 -1.87
CA ALA A 152 -18.39 -11.37 -2.80
C ALA A 152 -19.76 -11.55 -2.11
N ALA A 153 -19.79 -12.07 -0.88
CA ALA A 153 -21.02 -12.23 -0.11
C ALA A 153 -21.63 -10.88 0.33
N LEU A 154 -20.80 -9.88 0.58
CA LEU A 154 -21.26 -8.52 0.94
C LEU A 154 -21.81 -7.75 -0.28
N ALA A 155 -21.28 -7.98 -1.47
CA ALA A 155 -21.76 -7.36 -2.70
C ALA A 155 -23.14 -7.89 -3.19
N VAL A 156 -23.62 -9.01 -2.65
CA VAL A 156 -24.92 -9.63 -3.02
C VAL A 156 -26.07 -9.16 -2.09
N ILE A 157 -25.78 -8.39 -1.04
CA ILE A 157 -26.78 -7.95 -0.05
C ILE A 157 -27.26 -6.50 -0.31
N GLN A 158 -26.91 -5.89 -1.44
CA GLN A 158 -27.43 -4.58 -1.86
C GLN A 158 -28.49 -4.72 -2.95
#